data_27fc2e07362ea30abe4bec2aa227481d
#
_entry.id   27fc2e07362ea30abe4bec2aa227481d
#
_cell.length_a   1.000
_cell.length_b   1.000
_cell.length_c   1.000
_cell.angle_alpha   90.00
_cell.angle_beta   90.00
_cell.angle_gamma   90.00
#
_symmetry.space_group_name_H-M   'P 1'
#
loop_
_entity.id
_entity.type
_entity.pdbx_description
1 polymer ?
#
loop_
_entity_poly.entity_id
_entity_poly.type
_entity_poly.pdbx_seq_one_letter_code
_entity_poly.pdbx_strand_id
1 'polypeptide(L)'
;MLKIYNTLNNQKEEFQPIDANQVGIYVCGMTVYDLCHMGHARVMVMFDVITRHLRRNFPNVKYVRNITDIDDKIITRAIENNEDIYTLTNRFIDAMHEDEKSLGVLSPDIEPRATDSIDKMIDMIENLSKKGLAYQGKNGDVFYSVRNFKEYGKLSGKNLDDLMAGARVDIESNKKDPLDFVLWKKAKSDEPKWPSPWGDGRPGWHIECSAMSNHFISNHFDIHGGGMDLTFPHHENEIAQSEGANSCKFVNTWMHVGFVNVDDEKMSKSLKNFFTIRDVLKNYDGETLRYFLISSHYRSPLNYSKTNIDGAQSALKRLYNAINGLNKKVDDSTLIDTNFEERFNSALNDDFNTPMALSILFEIAKQINIERTNNPNKASALSIQLVELGNYLGILEYDADKYLKQGSELSESDISKKIGQREEARSSKDFAMSDQIRDELFELGIILEDSVNGTTWRRK
;
A
#
# COMPACT_ATOMS: atom_id res chain seq x y z
N MET A 1 -20.16 -9.72 9.85
CA MET A 1 -19.32 -10.61 9.01
C MET A 1 -18.61 -9.77 7.97
N LEU A 2 -17.37 -10.12 7.62
CA LEU A 2 -16.57 -9.43 6.63
C LEU A 2 -17.14 -9.63 5.22
N LYS A 3 -17.33 -8.54 4.49
CA LYS A 3 -17.71 -8.53 3.07
C LYS A 3 -16.61 -7.89 2.28
N ILE A 4 -16.24 -8.48 1.14
CA ILE A 4 -15.19 -7.99 0.25
C ILE A 4 -15.74 -7.85 -1.17
N TYR A 5 -15.42 -6.77 -1.84
CA TYR A 5 -15.73 -6.62 -3.27
C TYR A 5 -14.79 -7.49 -4.09
N ASN A 6 -15.36 -8.45 -4.80
CA ASN A 6 -14.63 -9.36 -5.68
C ASN A 6 -14.67 -8.85 -7.11
N THR A 7 -13.52 -8.47 -7.64
CA THR A 7 -13.42 -7.97 -9.02
C THR A 7 -13.86 -9.01 -10.04
N LEU A 8 -13.68 -10.31 -9.74
CA LEU A 8 -14.08 -11.38 -10.66
C LEU A 8 -15.59 -11.37 -10.94
N ASN A 9 -16.39 -11.12 -9.91
CA ASN A 9 -17.86 -11.16 -9.99
C ASN A 9 -18.48 -9.75 -10.03
N ASN A 10 -17.64 -8.71 -9.86
CA ASN A 10 -18.05 -7.30 -9.79
C ASN A 10 -19.11 -7.01 -8.71
N GLN A 11 -19.04 -7.70 -7.58
CA GLN A 11 -19.99 -7.53 -6.47
C GLN A 11 -19.31 -7.73 -5.12
N LYS A 12 -19.93 -7.18 -4.07
CA LYS A 12 -19.52 -7.37 -2.69
C LYS A 12 -20.09 -8.69 -2.17
N GLU A 13 -19.22 -9.58 -1.70
CA GLU A 13 -19.55 -10.92 -1.25
C GLU A 13 -19.14 -11.11 0.21
N GLU A 14 -19.83 -12.00 0.92
CA GLU A 14 -19.40 -12.43 2.24
C GLU A 14 -18.11 -13.24 2.12
N PHE A 15 -17.09 -12.82 2.85
CA PHE A 15 -15.80 -13.52 2.83
C PHE A 15 -15.85 -14.76 3.71
N GLN A 16 -15.61 -15.90 3.09
CA GLN A 16 -15.45 -17.17 3.76
C GLN A 16 -14.11 -17.78 3.34
N PRO A 17 -13.15 -17.96 4.27
CA PRO A 17 -11.88 -18.56 3.94
C PRO A 17 -12.06 -20.04 3.57
N ILE A 18 -11.17 -20.54 2.73
CA ILE A 18 -11.11 -21.95 2.31
C ILE A 18 -10.85 -22.85 3.53
N ASP A 19 -9.94 -22.42 4.39
CA ASP A 19 -9.69 -23.04 5.70
C ASP A 19 -10.04 -22.01 6.79
N ALA A 20 -10.95 -22.35 7.68
CA ALA A 20 -11.36 -21.49 8.79
C ALA A 20 -10.18 -21.09 9.72
N ASN A 21 -9.10 -21.85 9.72
CA ASN A 21 -7.92 -21.61 10.55
C ASN A 21 -6.83 -20.79 9.84
N GLN A 22 -6.91 -20.61 8.51
CA GLN A 22 -5.86 -19.95 7.75
C GLN A 22 -6.42 -19.19 6.56
N VAL A 23 -6.09 -17.92 6.43
CA VAL A 23 -6.36 -17.10 5.24
C VAL A 23 -5.06 -16.93 4.46
N GLY A 24 -5.07 -17.31 3.18
CA GLY A 24 -3.98 -17.09 2.24
C GLY A 24 -4.21 -15.81 1.44
N ILE A 25 -3.27 -14.88 1.48
CA ILE A 25 -3.29 -13.65 0.68
C ILE A 25 -1.98 -13.51 -0.11
N TYR A 26 -2.10 -13.34 -1.42
CA TYR A 26 -1.00 -13.00 -2.31
C TYR A 26 -1.22 -11.63 -2.92
N VAL A 27 -0.19 -10.79 -2.91
CA VAL A 27 -0.22 -9.48 -3.55
C VAL A 27 0.94 -9.39 -4.53
N CYS A 28 0.65 -9.06 -5.79
CA CYS A 28 1.69 -8.81 -6.77
C CYS A 28 2.56 -7.64 -6.31
N GLY A 29 3.85 -7.93 -6.14
CA GLY A 29 4.86 -6.96 -5.79
C GLY A 29 5.31 -6.13 -6.98
N MET A 30 6.33 -5.34 -6.78
CA MET A 30 6.81 -4.43 -7.81
C MET A 30 8.06 -4.95 -8.52
N THR A 31 8.25 -4.43 -9.74
CA THR A 31 9.50 -4.59 -10.48
C THR A 31 10.53 -3.59 -9.96
N VAL A 32 11.61 -4.07 -9.38
CA VAL A 32 12.59 -3.27 -8.62
C VAL A 32 13.69 -2.69 -9.52
N TYR A 33 13.33 -1.77 -10.39
CA TYR A 33 14.26 -1.07 -11.30
C TYR A 33 14.36 0.43 -11.03
N ASP A 34 13.52 0.98 -10.16
CA ASP A 34 13.46 2.42 -9.83
C ASP A 34 12.82 2.61 -8.44
N LEU A 35 12.86 3.83 -7.90
CA LEU A 35 12.24 4.17 -6.62
C LEU A 35 10.71 3.98 -6.65
N CYS A 36 10.15 3.68 -5.49
CA CYS A 36 8.70 3.52 -5.31
C CYS A 36 7.97 4.83 -5.51
N HIS A 37 6.87 4.78 -6.25
CA HIS A 37 6.00 5.94 -6.48
C HIS A 37 4.70 5.86 -5.67
N MET A 38 3.92 6.93 -5.69
CA MET A 38 2.66 7.06 -4.96
C MET A 38 1.64 5.94 -5.24
N GLY A 39 1.63 5.38 -6.45
CA GLY A 39 0.79 4.21 -6.78
C GLY A 39 1.21 2.96 -6.01
N HIS A 40 2.53 2.70 -5.91
CA HIS A 40 3.07 1.62 -5.07
C HIS A 40 2.75 1.85 -3.60
N ALA A 41 2.98 3.07 -3.07
CA ALA A 41 2.63 3.42 -1.70
C ALA A 41 1.18 3.10 -1.37
N ARG A 42 0.26 3.40 -2.30
CA ARG A 42 -1.16 3.12 -2.11
C ARG A 42 -1.47 1.63 -1.99
N VAL A 43 -0.90 0.82 -2.89
CA VAL A 43 -1.07 -0.65 -2.83
C VAL A 43 -0.52 -1.20 -1.52
N MET A 44 0.72 -0.82 -1.15
CA MET A 44 1.38 -1.26 0.09
C MET A 44 0.55 -0.91 1.33
N VAL A 45 0.15 0.35 1.49
CA VAL A 45 -0.61 0.83 2.65
C VAL A 45 -1.99 0.20 2.72
N MET A 46 -2.70 0.06 1.59
CA MET A 46 -4.04 -0.53 1.60
C MET A 46 -3.98 -2.02 1.94
N PHE A 47 -3.05 -2.79 1.37
CA PHE A 47 -2.90 -4.20 1.73
C PHE A 47 -2.34 -4.40 3.15
N ASP A 48 -1.60 -3.45 3.70
CA ASP A 48 -1.23 -3.45 5.12
C ASP A 48 -2.49 -3.31 6.01
N VAL A 49 -3.38 -2.37 5.73
CA VAL A 49 -4.64 -2.22 6.48
C VAL A 49 -5.51 -3.47 6.35
N ILE A 50 -5.64 -4.03 5.14
CA ILE A 50 -6.39 -5.26 4.87
C ILE A 50 -5.81 -6.42 5.69
N THR A 51 -4.50 -6.60 5.66
CA THR A 51 -3.81 -7.67 6.39
C THR A 51 -3.95 -7.50 7.90
N ARG A 52 -3.82 -6.28 8.44
CA ARG A 52 -4.08 -5.99 9.86
C ARG A 52 -5.50 -6.39 10.25
N HIS A 53 -6.50 -6.05 9.42
CA HIS A 53 -7.89 -6.41 9.68
C HIS A 53 -8.14 -7.91 9.61
N LEU A 54 -7.58 -8.59 8.64
CA LEU A 54 -7.66 -10.05 8.54
C LEU A 54 -7.01 -10.74 9.75
N ARG A 55 -5.79 -10.31 10.17
CA ARG A 55 -5.08 -10.86 11.34
C ARG A 55 -5.82 -10.68 12.66
N ARG A 56 -6.70 -9.67 12.77
CA ARG A 56 -7.54 -9.48 13.95
C ARG A 56 -8.75 -10.40 13.97
N ASN A 57 -9.25 -10.79 12.79
CA ASN A 57 -10.49 -11.54 12.65
C ASN A 57 -10.29 -13.04 12.41
N PHE A 58 -9.09 -13.46 11.98
CA PHE A 58 -8.77 -14.84 11.66
C PHE A 58 -7.53 -15.32 12.42
N PRO A 59 -7.48 -16.60 12.85
CA PRO A 59 -6.39 -17.12 13.69
C PRO A 59 -5.00 -17.00 13.03
N ASN A 60 -4.92 -17.31 11.74
CA ASN A 60 -3.69 -17.23 10.97
C ASN A 60 -3.94 -16.55 9.62
N VAL A 61 -3.09 -15.62 9.26
CA VAL A 61 -3.09 -14.98 7.93
C VAL A 61 -1.68 -15.10 7.36
N LYS A 62 -1.58 -15.78 6.24
CA LYS A 62 -0.33 -15.94 5.49
C LYS A 62 -0.30 -14.92 4.36
N TYR A 63 0.45 -13.84 4.54
CA TYR A 63 0.62 -12.79 3.56
C TYR A 63 1.91 -12.98 2.77
N VAL A 64 1.78 -13.16 1.47
CA VAL A 64 2.90 -13.31 0.52
C VAL A 64 2.86 -12.15 -0.46
N ARG A 65 4.01 -11.50 -0.66
CA ARG A 65 4.20 -10.47 -1.69
C ARG A 65 5.55 -10.71 -2.36
N ASN A 66 5.55 -10.87 -3.68
CA ASN A 66 6.80 -11.13 -4.40
C ASN A 66 7.61 -9.86 -4.67
N ILE A 67 8.85 -10.10 -5.05
CA ILE A 67 9.75 -9.10 -5.66
C ILE A 67 10.06 -9.60 -7.08
N THR A 68 9.70 -8.79 -8.09
CA THR A 68 10.13 -9.01 -9.47
C THR A 68 11.51 -8.40 -9.66
N ASP A 69 12.55 -9.22 -9.58
CA ASP A 69 13.97 -8.84 -9.69
C ASP A 69 14.61 -9.28 -11.02
N ILE A 70 13.79 -9.69 -11.99
CA ILE A 70 14.17 -9.95 -13.38
C ILE A 70 13.08 -9.48 -14.33
N ASP A 71 13.40 -8.54 -15.22
CA ASP A 71 12.50 -7.97 -16.24
C ASP A 71 13.32 -7.21 -17.28
N ASP A 72 12.75 -6.95 -18.46
CA ASP A 72 13.40 -6.14 -19.51
C ASP A 72 13.82 -4.75 -19.02
N LYS A 73 13.02 -4.11 -18.13
CA LYS A 73 13.32 -2.80 -17.56
C LYS A 73 14.52 -2.85 -16.60
N ILE A 74 14.63 -3.92 -15.83
CA ILE A 74 15.78 -4.16 -14.94
C ILE A 74 17.05 -4.31 -15.76
N ILE A 75 17.01 -5.15 -16.79
CA ILE A 75 18.16 -5.40 -17.68
C ILE A 75 18.60 -4.10 -18.36
N THR A 76 17.66 -3.36 -18.94
CA THR A 76 17.93 -2.08 -19.59
C THR A 76 18.56 -1.09 -18.61
N ARG A 77 18.00 -0.97 -17.40
CA ARG A 77 18.50 -0.05 -16.39
C ARG A 77 19.87 -0.41 -15.86
N ALA A 78 20.14 -1.71 -15.70
CA ALA A 78 21.47 -2.20 -15.30
C ALA A 78 22.53 -1.86 -16.35
N ILE A 79 22.20 -2.07 -17.64
CA ILE A 79 23.09 -1.68 -18.75
C ILE A 79 23.33 -0.17 -18.78
N GLU A 80 22.29 0.67 -18.65
CA GLU A 80 22.39 2.13 -18.59
C GLU A 80 23.29 2.59 -17.45
N ASN A 81 23.23 1.93 -16.30
CA ASN A 81 24.03 2.26 -15.13
C ASN A 81 25.41 1.60 -15.11
N ASN A 82 25.72 0.73 -16.07
CA ASN A 82 26.94 -0.08 -16.12
C ASN A 82 27.16 -0.90 -14.85
N GLU A 83 26.12 -1.57 -14.38
CA GLU A 83 26.11 -2.44 -13.20
C GLU A 83 25.40 -3.76 -13.50
N ASP A 84 25.61 -4.79 -12.67
CA ASP A 84 24.88 -6.04 -12.79
C ASP A 84 23.44 -5.92 -12.18
N ILE A 85 22.55 -6.83 -12.61
CA ILE A 85 21.13 -6.79 -12.17
C ILE A 85 20.97 -6.98 -10.67
N TYR A 86 21.83 -7.77 -10.01
CA TYR A 86 21.72 -8.04 -8.58
C TYR A 86 22.09 -6.81 -7.76
N THR A 87 23.15 -6.08 -8.17
CA THR A 87 23.53 -4.82 -7.57
C THR A 87 22.41 -3.80 -7.70
N LEU A 88 21.82 -3.67 -8.90
CA LEU A 88 20.70 -2.78 -9.16
C LEU A 88 19.49 -3.11 -8.28
N THR A 89 19.03 -4.37 -8.34
CA THR A 89 17.80 -4.81 -7.68
C THR A 89 17.92 -4.76 -6.17
N ASN A 90 19.04 -5.20 -5.57
CA ASN A 90 19.26 -5.09 -4.13
C ASN A 90 19.15 -3.65 -3.63
N ARG A 91 19.74 -2.69 -4.34
CA ARG A 91 19.64 -1.26 -3.99
C ARG A 91 18.19 -0.77 -3.98
N PHE A 92 17.37 -1.18 -4.96
CA PHE A 92 15.97 -0.76 -5.01
C PHE A 92 15.06 -1.55 -4.05
N ILE A 93 15.42 -2.79 -3.71
CA ILE A 93 14.76 -3.55 -2.63
C ILE A 93 14.99 -2.87 -1.28
N ASP A 94 16.24 -2.50 -0.97
CA ASP A 94 16.56 -1.77 0.26
C ASP A 94 15.81 -0.44 0.32
N ALA A 95 15.79 0.30 -0.80
CA ALA A 95 15.04 1.55 -0.89
C ALA A 95 13.52 1.37 -0.70
N MET A 96 12.95 0.29 -1.24
CA MET A 96 11.55 -0.07 -1.06
C MET A 96 11.24 -0.36 0.43
N HIS A 97 12.07 -1.15 1.09
CA HIS A 97 11.87 -1.46 2.52
C HIS A 97 12.01 -0.22 3.42
N GLU A 98 12.90 0.72 3.08
CA GLU A 98 12.98 2.01 3.78
C GLU A 98 11.71 2.85 3.59
N ASP A 99 11.18 2.88 2.36
CA ASP A 99 9.94 3.58 2.04
C ASP A 99 8.74 2.94 2.80
N GLU A 100 8.65 1.61 2.84
CA GLU A 100 7.65 0.87 3.62
C GLU A 100 7.71 1.19 5.12
N LYS A 101 8.92 1.15 5.67
CA LYS A 101 9.15 1.51 7.08
C LYS A 101 8.71 2.93 7.37
N SER A 102 8.99 3.86 6.47
CA SER A 102 8.60 5.27 6.60
C SER A 102 7.07 5.44 6.61
N LEU A 103 6.34 4.56 5.93
CA LEU A 103 4.88 4.55 5.87
C LEU A 103 4.23 3.68 6.97
N GLY A 104 5.02 3.05 7.85
CA GLY A 104 4.51 2.13 8.86
C GLY A 104 3.86 0.86 8.29
N VAL A 105 4.27 0.43 7.09
CA VAL A 105 3.80 -0.81 6.46
C VAL A 105 4.51 -1.99 7.10
N LEU A 106 3.73 -3.02 7.46
CA LEU A 106 4.26 -4.28 7.97
C LEU A 106 4.81 -5.13 6.83
N SER A 107 5.97 -5.76 7.07
CA SER A 107 6.54 -6.70 6.12
C SER A 107 5.59 -7.88 5.87
N PRO A 108 5.55 -8.43 4.65
CA PRO A 108 4.86 -9.69 4.39
C PRO A 108 5.51 -10.84 5.17
N ASP A 109 4.77 -11.94 5.39
CA ASP A 109 5.31 -13.13 6.05
C ASP A 109 6.35 -13.83 5.18
N ILE A 110 6.14 -13.78 3.85
CA ILE A 110 7.06 -14.33 2.85
C ILE A 110 7.18 -13.32 1.70
N GLU A 111 8.40 -12.97 1.33
CA GLU A 111 8.71 -12.05 0.24
C GLU A 111 9.67 -12.72 -0.76
N PRO A 112 9.16 -13.63 -1.63
CA PRO A 112 9.99 -14.38 -2.55
C PRO A 112 10.47 -13.52 -3.71
N ARG A 113 11.73 -13.76 -4.14
CA ARG A 113 12.27 -13.17 -5.37
C ARG A 113 11.97 -14.06 -6.57
N ALA A 114 11.71 -13.44 -7.72
CA ALA A 114 11.51 -14.16 -8.96
C ALA A 114 12.74 -15.02 -9.33
N THR A 115 13.96 -14.46 -9.16
CA THR A 115 15.20 -15.16 -9.46
C THR A 115 15.45 -16.40 -8.59
N ASP A 116 14.91 -16.45 -7.37
CA ASP A 116 15.00 -17.59 -6.45
C ASP A 116 13.92 -18.68 -6.74
N SER A 117 13.00 -18.41 -7.65
CA SER A 117 11.83 -19.28 -7.92
C SER A 117 11.78 -19.80 -9.35
N ILE A 118 12.89 -19.73 -10.08
CA ILE A 118 12.98 -20.12 -11.51
C ILE A 118 12.57 -21.58 -11.74
N ASP A 119 12.98 -22.51 -10.88
CA ASP A 119 12.60 -23.91 -10.95
C ASP A 119 11.09 -24.12 -10.89
N LYS A 120 10.37 -23.36 -10.05
CA LYS A 120 8.91 -23.42 -9.94
C LYS A 120 8.20 -22.90 -11.19
N MET A 121 8.79 -21.89 -11.82
CA MET A 121 8.27 -21.35 -13.09
C MET A 121 8.46 -22.37 -14.23
N ILE A 122 9.64 -23.02 -14.31
CA ILE A 122 9.91 -24.08 -15.29
C ILE A 122 8.94 -25.25 -15.09
N ASP A 123 8.75 -25.73 -13.86
CA ASP A 123 7.82 -26.80 -13.53
C ASP A 123 6.39 -26.47 -14.00
N MET A 124 5.93 -25.25 -13.77
CA MET A 124 4.59 -24.80 -14.21
C MET A 124 4.48 -24.76 -15.73
N ILE A 125 5.49 -24.23 -16.44
CA ILE A 125 5.52 -24.17 -17.90
C ILE A 125 5.53 -25.58 -18.51
N GLU A 126 6.27 -26.53 -17.93
CA GLU A 126 6.23 -27.93 -18.36
C GLU A 126 4.83 -28.55 -18.23
N ASN A 127 4.15 -28.26 -17.09
CA ASN A 127 2.78 -28.73 -16.88
C ASN A 127 1.80 -28.13 -17.90
N LEU A 128 1.93 -26.84 -18.21
CA LEU A 128 1.15 -26.20 -19.28
C LEU A 128 1.45 -26.81 -20.65
N SER A 129 2.71 -27.12 -20.95
CA SER A 129 3.12 -27.76 -22.20
C SER A 129 2.53 -29.15 -22.34
N LYS A 130 2.57 -29.96 -21.27
CA LYS A 130 1.96 -31.32 -21.23
C LYS A 130 0.45 -31.29 -21.49
N LYS A 131 -0.21 -30.19 -21.12
CA LYS A 131 -1.66 -29.98 -21.32
C LYS A 131 -2.01 -29.29 -22.66
N GLY A 132 -1.01 -28.98 -23.48
CA GLY A 132 -1.21 -28.31 -24.76
C GLY A 132 -1.58 -26.82 -24.65
N LEU A 133 -1.32 -26.22 -23.49
CA LEU A 133 -1.56 -24.79 -23.21
C LEU A 133 -0.31 -23.94 -23.44
N ALA A 134 0.86 -24.57 -23.65
CA ALA A 134 2.09 -23.87 -23.99
C ALA A 134 2.79 -24.54 -25.17
N TYR A 135 3.56 -23.77 -25.94
CA TYR A 135 4.32 -24.24 -27.07
C TYR A 135 5.60 -23.43 -27.29
N GLN A 136 6.62 -24.06 -27.87
CA GLN A 136 7.85 -23.34 -28.24
C GLN A 136 7.69 -22.73 -29.64
N GLY A 137 8.01 -21.44 -29.76
CA GLY A 137 8.05 -20.71 -31.02
C GLY A 137 9.35 -20.96 -31.80
N LYS A 138 9.39 -20.47 -33.03
CA LYS A 138 10.56 -20.66 -33.94
C LYS A 138 11.82 -19.95 -33.45
N ASN A 139 11.66 -18.87 -32.69
CA ASN A 139 12.76 -18.11 -32.08
C ASN A 139 13.32 -18.77 -30.80
N GLY A 140 12.68 -19.83 -30.31
CA GLY A 140 13.06 -20.54 -29.10
C GLY A 140 12.35 -20.04 -27.82
N ASP A 141 11.54 -18.97 -27.88
CA ASP A 141 10.66 -18.57 -26.79
C ASP A 141 9.55 -19.59 -26.57
N VAL A 142 9.02 -19.67 -25.34
CA VAL A 142 7.84 -20.46 -25.02
C VAL A 142 6.66 -19.53 -24.80
N PHE A 143 5.54 -19.80 -25.46
CA PHE A 143 4.33 -18.99 -25.42
C PHE A 143 3.17 -19.75 -24.79
N TYR A 144 2.32 -19.04 -24.08
CA TYR A 144 1.01 -19.54 -23.67
C TYR A 144 0.02 -19.42 -24.83
N SER A 145 -0.78 -20.48 -25.06
CA SER A 145 -1.80 -20.52 -26.11
C SER A 145 -3.14 -20.03 -25.56
N VAL A 146 -3.42 -18.74 -25.69
CA VAL A 146 -4.57 -18.07 -25.09
C VAL A 146 -5.90 -18.70 -25.54
N ARG A 147 -6.07 -19.01 -26.81
CA ARG A 147 -7.32 -19.60 -27.34
C ARG A 147 -7.63 -20.99 -26.81
N ASN A 148 -6.63 -21.70 -26.27
CA ASN A 148 -6.83 -23.01 -25.68
C ASN A 148 -7.39 -22.94 -24.25
N PHE A 149 -7.38 -21.78 -23.61
CA PHE A 149 -8.01 -21.52 -22.32
C PHE A 149 -9.36 -20.83 -22.53
N LYS A 150 -10.45 -21.59 -22.44
CA LYS A 150 -11.80 -21.14 -22.81
C LYS A 150 -12.34 -19.99 -21.96
N GLU A 151 -11.87 -19.85 -20.73
CA GLU A 151 -12.33 -18.85 -19.78
C GLU A 151 -11.48 -17.56 -19.77
N TYR A 152 -10.59 -17.40 -20.77
CA TYR A 152 -9.76 -16.19 -20.86
C TYR A 152 -10.62 -14.95 -21.02
N GLY A 153 -10.35 -13.93 -20.22
CA GLY A 153 -11.13 -12.69 -20.15
C GLY A 153 -12.15 -12.65 -19.02
N LYS A 154 -12.26 -13.70 -18.19
CA LYS A 154 -13.29 -13.78 -17.13
C LYS A 154 -13.12 -12.74 -16.02
N LEU A 155 -11.88 -12.32 -15.72
CA LEU A 155 -11.60 -11.28 -14.71
C LEU A 155 -11.81 -9.88 -15.27
N SER A 156 -11.29 -9.64 -16.46
CA SER A 156 -11.30 -8.31 -17.09
C SER A 156 -12.63 -7.99 -17.80
N GLY A 157 -13.48 -8.98 -18.02
CA GLY A 157 -14.69 -8.85 -18.82
C GLY A 157 -14.44 -8.65 -20.32
N LYS A 158 -13.20 -8.87 -20.77
CA LYS A 158 -12.81 -8.70 -22.19
C LYS A 158 -13.03 -9.98 -22.97
N ASN A 159 -13.62 -9.85 -24.16
CA ASN A 159 -13.67 -10.97 -25.08
C ASN A 159 -12.44 -10.98 -26.02
N LEU A 160 -12.11 -12.16 -26.55
CA LEU A 160 -10.92 -12.35 -27.39
C LEU A 160 -11.00 -11.58 -28.72
N ASP A 161 -12.19 -11.41 -29.27
CA ASP A 161 -12.38 -10.72 -30.55
C ASP A 161 -12.16 -9.21 -30.41
N ASP A 162 -12.61 -8.61 -29.31
CA ASP A 162 -12.36 -7.20 -28.99
C ASP A 162 -10.86 -6.94 -28.76
N LEU A 163 -10.17 -7.89 -28.10
CA LEU A 163 -8.72 -7.82 -27.90
C LEU A 163 -7.96 -7.88 -29.22
N MET A 164 -8.43 -8.70 -30.16
CA MET A 164 -7.84 -8.79 -31.51
C MET A 164 -8.05 -7.51 -32.31
N ALA A 165 -9.24 -6.87 -32.22
CA ALA A 165 -9.52 -5.63 -32.91
C ALA A 165 -8.67 -4.45 -32.41
N GLY A 166 -8.25 -4.49 -31.13
CA GLY A 166 -7.38 -3.48 -30.48
C GLY A 166 -5.88 -3.80 -30.57
N ALA A 167 -5.51 -5.02 -30.94
CA ALA A 167 -4.11 -5.37 -31.07
C ALA A 167 -3.50 -4.66 -32.28
N ARG A 168 -2.48 -3.82 -32.04
CA ARG A 168 -1.60 -3.40 -33.14
C ARG A 168 -0.96 -4.66 -33.70
N VAL A 169 -1.30 -4.99 -34.94
CA VAL A 169 -0.84 -6.20 -35.64
C VAL A 169 0.63 -6.03 -36.04
N ASP A 170 1.53 -5.97 -35.09
CA ASP A 170 2.89 -6.45 -35.30
C ASP A 170 2.87 -7.96 -34.99
N ILE A 171 2.54 -8.73 -36.04
CA ILE A 171 2.65 -10.17 -35.97
C ILE A 171 4.14 -10.48 -35.83
N GLU A 172 4.63 -10.59 -34.58
CA GLU A 172 5.86 -11.31 -34.37
C GLU A 172 5.67 -12.69 -35.00
N SER A 173 6.38 -12.96 -36.07
CA SER A 173 6.27 -14.19 -36.89
C SER A 173 6.50 -15.50 -36.12
N ASN A 174 6.72 -15.37 -34.81
CA ASN A 174 7.07 -16.46 -33.90
C ASN A 174 5.89 -16.99 -33.08
N LYS A 175 4.79 -16.21 -32.96
CA LYS A 175 3.56 -16.60 -32.25
C LYS A 175 2.57 -17.31 -33.21
N LYS A 176 1.80 -18.23 -32.67
CA LYS A 176 0.69 -18.88 -33.42
C LYS A 176 -0.55 -17.96 -33.46
N ASP A 177 -0.77 -17.19 -32.41
CA ASP A 177 -1.85 -16.21 -32.29
C ASP A 177 -1.29 -14.89 -31.67
N PRO A 178 -1.70 -13.72 -32.16
CA PRO A 178 -1.25 -12.43 -31.61
C PRO A 178 -1.53 -12.23 -30.12
N LEU A 179 -2.55 -12.89 -29.57
CA LEU A 179 -2.91 -12.83 -28.17
C LEU A 179 -2.01 -13.68 -27.25
N ASP A 180 -1.25 -14.64 -27.85
CA ASP A 180 -0.35 -15.48 -27.08
C ASP A 180 0.73 -14.63 -26.40
N PHE A 181 1.07 -14.97 -25.17
CA PHE A 181 2.05 -14.23 -24.39
C PHE A 181 3.21 -15.13 -23.95
N VAL A 182 4.36 -14.50 -23.68
CA VAL A 182 5.60 -15.21 -23.35
C VAL A 182 5.53 -15.80 -21.95
N LEU A 183 5.89 -17.08 -21.83
CA LEU A 183 6.12 -17.79 -20.58
C LEU A 183 7.61 -17.90 -20.24
N TRP A 184 8.43 -18.18 -21.27
CA TRP A 184 9.88 -18.28 -21.19
C TRP A 184 10.50 -17.58 -22.39
N LYS A 185 11.40 -16.63 -22.14
CA LYS A 185 12.07 -15.86 -23.17
C LYS A 185 13.49 -16.36 -23.35
N LYS A 186 13.86 -16.77 -24.55
CA LYS A 186 15.23 -17.15 -24.87
C LYS A 186 16.17 -15.97 -24.63
N ALA A 187 17.21 -16.20 -23.84
CA ALA A 187 18.18 -15.15 -23.52
C ALA A 187 19.06 -14.84 -24.74
N LYS A 188 19.41 -13.56 -24.86
CA LYS A 188 20.53 -13.10 -25.71
C LYS A 188 21.84 -13.36 -25.00
N SER A 189 22.95 -13.18 -25.74
CA SER A 189 24.32 -13.44 -25.22
C SER A 189 24.60 -12.75 -23.90
N ASP A 190 24.16 -11.49 -23.77
CA ASP A 190 24.51 -10.56 -22.70
C ASP A 190 23.41 -10.40 -21.65
N GLU A 191 22.31 -11.16 -21.78
CA GLU A 191 21.21 -11.13 -20.81
C GLU A 191 21.41 -12.17 -19.70
N PRO A 192 20.91 -11.91 -18.47
CA PRO A 192 20.80 -12.91 -17.42
C PRO A 192 20.00 -14.10 -17.91
N LYS A 193 20.43 -15.31 -17.54
CA LYS A 193 19.83 -16.54 -18.07
C LYS A 193 19.95 -17.71 -17.11
N TRP A 194 18.96 -18.57 -17.21
CA TRP A 194 18.89 -19.82 -16.47
C TRP A 194 18.68 -20.98 -17.44
N PRO A 195 19.25 -22.16 -17.16
CA PRO A 195 19.03 -23.36 -17.97
C PRO A 195 17.58 -23.81 -17.87
N SER A 196 17.00 -24.26 -19.00
CA SER A 196 15.66 -24.81 -19.05
C SER A 196 15.56 -25.90 -20.11
N PRO A 197 14.47 -26.70 -20.13
CA PRO A 197 14.22 -27.69 -21.19
C PRO A 197 14.15 -27.10 -22.61
N TRP A 198 13.90 -25.78 -22.71
CA TRP A 198 13.79 -25.06 -24.00
C TRP A 198 15.08 -24.32 -24.39
N GLY A 199 16.12 -24.46 -23.57
CA GLY A 199 17.39 -23.74 -23.66
C GLY A 199 17.53 -22.61 -22.65
N ASP A 200 18.71 -21.95 -22.67
CA ASP A 200 19.01 -20.84 -21.79
C ASP A 200 18.05 -19.68 -22.04
N GLY A 201 17.44 -19.17 -20.96
CA GLY A 201 16.44 -18.11 -21.03
C GLY A 201 16.07 -17.52 -19.67
N ARG A 202 14.98 -16.79 -19.65
CA ARG A 202 14.41 -16.17 -18.46
C ARG A 202 12.88 -16.18 -18.48
N PRO A 203 12.21 -16.08 -17.32
CA PRO A 203 10.75 -16.10 -17.26
C PRO A 203 10.12 -14.89 -17.95
N GLY A 204 8.92 -15.08 -18.45
CA GLY A 204 8.00 -13.99 -18.74
C GLY A 204 7.43 -13.40 -17.44
N TRP A 205 7.04 -12.15 -17.46
CA TRP A 205 6.58 -11.42 -16.26
C TRP A 205 5.39 -12.06 -15.53
N HIS A 206 4.46 -12.69 -16.24
CA HIS A 206 3.21 -13.19 -15.64
C HIS A 206 3.40 -14.53 -14.90
N ILE A 207 4.33 -15.39 -15.36
CA ILE A 207 4.52 -16.71 -14.77
C ILE A 207 5.13 -16.65 -13.35
N GLU A 208 5.80 -15.56 -13.02
CA GLU A 208 6.43 -15.35 -11.73
C GLU A 208 5.40 -15.43 -10.59
N CYS A 209 4.37 -14.58 -10.65
CA CYS A 209 3.33 -14.54 -9.62
C CYS A 209 2.52 -15.83 -9.57
N SER A 210 2.20 -16.42 -10.72
CA SER A 210 1.50 -17.70 -10.78
C SER A 210 2.27 -18.82 -10.10
N ALA A 211 3.56 -18.96 -10.39
CA ALA A 211 4.40 -20.02 -9.81
C ALA A 211 4.67 -19.78 -8.32
N MET A 212 4.99 -18.53 -7.95
CA MET A 212 5.29 -18.19 -6.55
C MET A 212 4.06 -18.30 -5.65
N SER A 213 2.89 -17.81 -6.07
CA SER A 213 1.67 -17.94 -5.28
C SER A 213 1.27 -19.39 -5.06
N ASN A 214 1.38 -20.22 -6.10
CA ASN A 214 1.12 -21.64 -5.99
C ASN A 214 2.09 -22.35 -5.04
N HIS A 215 3.36 -21.99 -5.08
CA HIS A 215 4.39 -22.62 -4.24
C HIS A 215 4.29 -22.15 -2.77
N PHE A 216 4.16 -20.86 -2.55
CA PHE A 216 4.23 -20.28 -1.21
C PHE A 216 2.88 -20.26 -0.47
N ILE A 217 1.74 -20.33 -1.17
CA ILE A 217 0.42 -20.44 -0.53
C ILE A 217 -0.19 -21.82 -0.88
N SER A 218 -0.81 -21.93 -2.04
CA SER A 218 -1.38 -23.18 -2.58
C SER A 218 -1.88 -22.97 -4.02
N ASN A 219 -2.29 -24.05 -4.70
CA ASN A 219 -2.88 -23.96 -6.04
C ASN A 219 -4.26 -23.28 -6.06
N HIS A 220 -4.94 -23.21 -4.91
CA HIS A 220 -6.21 -22.52 -4.71
C HIS A 220 -6.17 -21.82 -3.35
N PHE A 221 -6.31 -20.50 -3.31
CA PHE A 221 -6.23 -19.70 -2.10
C PHE A 221 -7.27 -18.58 -2.05
N ASP A 222 -7.31 -17.84 -0.94
CA ASP A 222 -8.44 -16.98 -0.61
C ASP A 222 -8.43 -15.66 -1.37
N ILE A 223 -7.33 -14.89 -1.29
CA ILE A 223 -7.28 -13.50 -1.75
C ILE A 223 -6.04 -13.27 -2.63
N HIS A 224 -6.26 -12.74 -3.82
CA HIS A 224 -5.21 -12.22 -4.68
C HIS A 224 -5.43 -10.73 -4.95
N GLY A 225 -4.37 -9.94 -4.81
CA GLY A 225 -4.49 -8.50 -4.91
C GLY A 225 -3.35 -7.82 -5.66
N GLY A 226 -3.62 -6.54 -6.02
CA GLY A 226 -2.65 -5.67 -6.68
C GLY A 226 -3.25 -4.33 -7.08
N GLY A 227 -2.53 -3.57 -7.89
CA GLY A 227 -3.06 -2.34 -8.51
C GLY A 227 -4.13 -2.66 -9.57
N MET A 228 -5.02 -1.70 -9.81
CA MET A 228 -6.08 -1.84 -10.83
C MET A 228 -5.52 -2.06 -12.25
N ASP A 229 -4.33 -1.57 -12.54
CA ASP A 229 -3.61 -1.76 -13.79
C ASP A 229 -3.19 -3.21 -14.03
N LEU A 230 -3.06 -4.01 -12.99
CA LEU A 230 -2.71 -5.43 -13.08
C LEU A 230 -3.90 -6.31 -13.47
N THR A 231 -5.15 -5.84 -13.36
CA THR A 231 -6.34 -6.61 -13.72
C THR A 231 -6.19 -7.23 -15.12
N PHE A 232 -5.69 -6.44 -16.07
CA PHE A 232 -5.40 -6.89 -17.43
C PHE A 232 -4.13 -6.21 -17.98
N PRO A 233 -3.20 -6.97 -18.58
CA PRO A 233 -3.28 -8.41 -18.84
C PRO A 233 -2.76 -9.32 -17.72
N HIS A 234 -2.12 -8.77 -16.65
CA HIS A 234 -1.30 -9.52 -15.71
C HIS A 234 -2.09 -10.60 -14.96
N HIS A 235 -3.09 -10.20 -14.17
CA HIS A 235 -3.91 -11.14 -13.37
C HIS A 235 -4.77 -12.07 -14.23
N GLU A 236 -5.25 -11.58 -15.39
CA GLU A 236 -5.93 -12.45 -16.35
C GLU A 236 -5.00 -13.58 -16.85
N ASN A 237 -3.74 -13.25 -17.15
CA ASN A 237 -2.73 -14.22 -17.57
C ASN A 237 -2.36 -15.18 -16.43
N GLU A 238 -2.30 -14.71 -15.19
CA GLU A 238 -2.07 -15.57 -14.03
C GLU A 238 -3.20 -16.59 -13.82
N ILE A 239 -4.46 -16.18 -14.01
CA ILE A 239 -5.60 -17.11 -13.99
C ILE A 239 -5.40 -18.20 -15.02
N ALA A 240 -5.11 -17.81 -16.28
CA ALA A 240 -4.92 -18.77 -17.36
C ALA A 240 -3.78 -19.72 -17.07
N GLN A 241 -2.65 -19.24 -16.56
CA GLN A 241 -1.49 -20.04 -16.18
C GLN A 241 -1.81 -21.01 -15.04
N SER A 242 -2.34 -20.49 -13.93
CA SER A 242 -2.54 -21.28 -12.71
C SER A 242 -3.66 -22.30 -12.87
N GLU A 243 -4.82 -21.91 -13.41
CA GLU A 243 -5.93 -22.83 -13.64
C GLU A 243 -5.61 -23.82 -14.76
N GLY A 244 -4.90 -23.37 -15.80
CA GLY A 244 -4.41 -24.24 -16.86
C GLY A 244 -3.42 -25.30 -16.34
N ALA A 245 -2.46 -24.90 -15.51
CA ALA A 245 -1.46 -25.82 -14.96
C ALA A 245 -2.07 -26.81 -13.95
N ASN A 246 -2.98 -26.36 -13.07
CA ASN A 246 -3.44 -27.13 -11.91
C ASN A 246 -4.83 -27.76 -12.09
N SER A 247 -5.63 -27.34 -13.09
CA SER A 247 -7.01 -27.82 -13.33
C SER A 247 -7.93 -27.61 -12.12
N CYS A 248 -7.74 -26.53 -11.37
CA CYS A 248 -8.59 -26.10 -10.27
C CYS A 248 -8.72 -24.57 -10.29
N LYS A 249 -9.74 -24.04 -9.60
CA LYS A 249 -9.89 -22.62 -9.39
C LYS A 249 -8.63 -22.06 -8.73
N PHE A 250 -8.14 -20.89 -9.18
CA PHE A 250 -6.92 -20.29 -8.68
C PHE A 250 -7.17 -19.50 -7.39
N VAL A 251 -8.09 -18.52 -7.42
CA VAL A 251 -8.34 -17.60 -6.32
C VAL A 251 -9.84 -17.40 -6.10
N ASN A 252 -10.26 -17.29 -4.83
CA ASN A 252 -11.65 -17.00 -4.52
C ASN A 252 -11.99 -15.52 -4.68
N THR A 253 -11.15 -14.62 -4.19
CA THR A 253 -11.43 -13.19 -4.14
C THR A 253 -10.31 -12.39 -4.78
N TRP A 254 -10.63 -11.61 -5.80
CA TRP A 254 -9.72 -10.70 -6.49
C TRP A 254 -9.92 -9.27 -6.00
N MET A 255 -8.86 -8.64 -5.52
CA MET A 255 -8.91 -7.28 -4.97
C MET A 255 -7.98 -6.34 -5.73
N HIS A 256 -8.52 -5.20 -6.18
CA HIS A 256 -7.73 -4.21 -6.92
C HIS A 256 -7.81 -2.84 -6.28
N VAL A 257 -6.63 -2.24 -6.06
CA VAL A 257 -6.47 -0.89 -5.52
C VAL A 257 -6.53 0.13 -6.67
N GLY A 258 -7.38 1.13 -6.54
CA GLY A 258 -7.59 2.17 -7.54
C GLY A 258 -6.35 3.05 -7.78
N PHE A 259 -6.31 3.73 -8.92
CA PHE A 259 -5.19 4.58 -9.33
C PHE A 259 -4.96 5.78 -8.41
N VAL A 260 -3.73 6.26 -8.38
CA VAL A 260 -3.40 7.59 -7.89
C VAL A 260 -3.31 8.53 -9.10
N ASN A 261 -4.14 9.55 -9.08
CA ASN A 261 -4.08 10.67 -10.02
C ASN A 261 -3.27 11.81 -9.39
N VAL A 262 -2.76 12.71 -10.21
CA VAL A 262 -2.07 13.93 -9.79
C VAL A 262 -2.78 15.10 -10.48
N ASP A 263 -3.32 16.01 -9.67
CA ASP A 263 -4.11 17.16 -10.17
C ASP A 263 -5.19 16.73 -11.21
N ASP A 264 -5.94 15.67 -10.86
CA ASP A 264 -7.00 15.05 -11.65
C ASP A 264 -6.55 14.33 -12.94
N GLU A 265 -5.24 14.26 -13.22
CA GLU A 265 -4.68 13.54 -14.34
C GLU A 265 -4.02 12.23 -13.89
N LYS A 266 -4.02 11.21 -14.75
CA LYS A 266 -3.33 9.94 -14.46
C LYS A 266 -1.84 10.20 -14.29
N MET A 267 -1.28 9.75 -13.15
CA MET A 267 0.17 9.83 -12.90
C MET A 267 0.96 9.02 -13.93
N SER A 268 1.91 9.67 -14.61
CA SER A 268 2.81 9.01 -15.56
C SER A 268 4.15 9.73 -15.71
N LYS A 269 5.22 8.98 -16.02
CA LYS A 269 6.55 9.56 -16.30
C LYS A 269 6.51 10.48 -17.54
N SER A 270 5.68 10.16 -18.55
CA SER A 270 5.56 10.94 -19.79
C SER A 270 4.93 12.32 -19.57
N LEU A 271 4.00 12.43 -18.62
CA LEU A 271 3.34 13.70 -18.24
C LEU A 271 4.17 14.52 -17.24
N LYS A 272 5.32 14.02 -16.78
CA LYS A 272 6.17 14.66 -15.76
C LYS A 272 5.43 14.99 -14.45
N ASN A 273 4.34 14.29 -14.17
CA ASN A 273 3.57 14.39 -12.94
C ASN A 273 3.80 13.17 -12.03
N PHE A 274 4.98 12.58 -12.12
CA PHE A 274 5.38 11.38 -11.39
C PHE A 274 6.08 11.77 -10.09
N PHE A 275 5.56 11.30 -8.96
CA PHE A 275 6.11 11.55 -7.63
C PHE A 275 6.53 10.24 -6.98
N THR A 276 7.78 10.17 -6.52
CA THR A 276 8.24 9.09 -5.66
C THR A 276 7.73 9.29 -4.24
N ILE A 277 7.70 8.23 -3.44
CA ILE A 277 7.41 8.32 -2.00
C ILE A 277 8.37 9.30 -1.34
N ARG A 278 9.67 9.21 -1.67
CA ARG A 278 10.73 10.07 -1.13
C ARG A 278 10.55 11.54 -1.49
N ASP A 279 9.99 11.86 -2.66
CA ASP A 279 9.69 13.25 -3.02
C ASP A 279 8.61 13.85 -2.12
N VAL A 280 7.60 13.08 -1.78
CA VAL A 280 6.55 13.52 -0.85
C VAL A 280 7.09 13.62 0.57
N LEU A 281 7.92 12.66 1.01
CA LEU A 281 8.52 12.64 2.35
C LEU A 281 9.52 13.78 2.61
N LYS A 282 9.97 14.52 1.58
CA LYS A 282 10.74 15.76 1.78
C LYS A 282 9.95 16.86 2.48
N ASN A 283 8.61 16.87 2.32
CA ASN A 283 7.74 17.92 2.81
C ASN A 283 6.72 17.46 3.85
N TYR A 284 6.46 16.15 3.93
CA TYR A 284 5.46 15.55 4.81
C TYR A 284 6.05 14.34 5.53
N ASP A 285 5.57 14.07 6.75
CA ASP A 285 5.92 12.84 7.45
C ASP A 285 5.19 11.63 6.88
N GLY A 286 5.72 10.42 7.17
CA GLY A 286 5.16 9.18 6.63
C GLY A 286 3.74 8.89 7.09
N GLU A 287 3.39 9.28 8.32
CA GLU A 287 2.04 9.06 8.85
C GLU A 287 1.01 10.00 8.20
N THR A 288 1.39 11.24 7.89
CA THR A 288 0.58 12.14 7.05
C THR A 288 0.31 11.53 5.68
N LEU A 289 1.36 10.98 5.04
CA LEU A 289 1.20 10.33 3.75
C LEU A 289 0.32 9.07 3.86
N ARG A 290 0.52 8.26 4.89
CA ARG A 290 -0.33 7.10 5.17
C ARG A 290 -1.80 7.51 5.38
N TYR A 291 -2.05 8.51 6.21
CA TYR A 291 -3.39 9.05 6.42
C TYR A 291 -4.05 9.49 5.11
N PHE A 292 -3.30 10.22 4.27
CA PHE A 292 -3.77 10.63 2.95
C PHE A 292 -4.18 9.42 2.11
N LEU A 293 -3.35 8.37 2.06
CA LEU A 293 -3.60 7.17 1.25
C LEU A 293 -4.85 6.39 1.69
N ILE A 294 -5.12 6.33 3.01
CA ILE A 294 -6.30 5.64 3.57
C ILE A 294 -7.55 6.54 3.67
N SER A 295 -7.45 7.82 3.35
CA SER A 295 -8.58 8.76 3.41
C SER A 295 -9.63 8.55 2.31
N SER A 296 -9.29 7.79 1.27
CA SER A 296 -10.20 7.37 0.21
C SER A 296 -10.34 5.84 0.21
N HIS A 297 -11.52 5.35 -0.15
CA HIS A 297 -11.76 3.91 -0.27
C HIS A 297 -10.75 3.27 -1.25
N TYR A 298 -10.21 2.08 -0.92
CA TYR A 298 -9.11 1.47 -1.68
C TYR A 298 -9.40 1.28 -3.18
N ARG A 299 -10.66 1.01 -3.54
CA ARG A 299 -11.08 0.84 -4.96
C ARG A 299 -11.27 2.15 -5.72
N SER A 300 -11.51 3.26 -5.03
CA SER A 300 -11.74 4.55 -5.68
C SER A 300 -10.42 5.17 -6.14
N PRO A 301 -10.40 5.93 -7.23
CA PRO A 301 -9.23 6.76 -7.55
C PRO A 301 -8.92 7.72 -6.39
N LEU A 302 -7.63 7.99 -6.17
CA LEU A 302 -7.16 8.96 -5.19
C LEU A 302 -6.44 10.10 -5.93
N ASN A 303 -6.88 11.33 -5.72
CA ASN A 303 -6.24 12.48 -6.32
C ASN A 303 -5.21 13.10 -5.40
N TYR A 304 -3.92 12.98 -5.76
CA TYR A 304 -2.82 13.66 -5.08
C TYR A 304 -2.75 15.11 -5.57
N SER A 305 -2.91 16.04 -4.65
CA SER A 305 -2.63 17.45 -4.83
C SER A 305 -2.08 18.02 -3.54
N LYS A 306 -1.38 19.16 -3.62
CA LYS A 306 -0.87 19.83 -2.41
C LYS A 306 -2.01 20.12 -1.41
N THR A 307 -3.14 20.59 -1.90
CA THR A 307 -4.32 20.88 -1.06
C THR A 307 -4.83 19.65 -0.33
N ASN A 308 -4.88 18.50 -1.00
CA ASN A 308 -5.41 17.28 -0.41
C ASN A 308 -4.48 16.69 0.66
N ILE A 309 -3.16 16.72 0.45
CA ILE A 309 -2.22 16.21 1.46
C ILE A 309 -2.05 17.19 2.63
N ASP A 310 -2.13 18.52 2.42
CA ASP A 310 -2.21 19.53 3.49
C ASP A 310 -3.48 19.30 4.34
N GLY A 311 -4.60 18.98 3.70
CA GLY A 311 -5.84 18.59 4.37
C GLY A 311 -5.68 17.33 5.24
N ALA A 312 -4.98 16.32 4.73
CA ALA A 312 -4.67 15.10 5.47
C ALA A 312 -3.78 15.39 6.69
N GLN A 313 -2.73 16.21 6.55
CA GLN A 313 -1.88 16.63 7.64
C GLN A 313 -2.68 17.37 8.72
N SER A 314 -3.54 18.30 8.32
CA SER A 314 -4.40 19.05 9.23
C SER A 314 -5.38 18.14 9.98
N ALA A 315 -5.95 17.15 9.29
CA ALA A 315 -6.84 16.15 9.88
C ALA A 315 -6.11 15.29 10.92
N LEU A 316 -4.93 14.79 10.59
CA LEU A 316 -4.12 13.97 11.50
C LEU A 316 -3.68 14.79 12.73
N LYS A 317 -3.22 16.03 12.54
CA LYS A 317 -2.92 16.95 13.67
C LYS A 317 -4.12 17.16 14.61
N ARG A 318 -5.35 17.22 14.08
CA ARG A 318 -6.56 17.31 14.92
C ARG A 318 -6.76 16.09 15.80
N LEU A 319 -6.48 14.88 15.30
CA LEU A 319 -6.52 13.66 16.10
C LEU A 319 -5.47 13.70 17.22
N TYR A 320 -4.22 14.07 16.89
CA TYR A 320 -3.16 14.24 17.88
C TYR A 320 -3.47 15.31 18.94
N ASN A 321 -4.03 16.45 18.54
CA ASN A 321 -4.48 17.49 19.48
C ASN A 321 -5.55 16.96 20.46
N ALA A 322 -6.45 16.11 20.00
CA ALA A 322 -7.49 15.53 20.85
C ALA A 322 -6.92 14.63 21.96
N ILE A 323 -5.82 13.96 21.75
CA ILE A 323 -5.19 13.06 22.75
C ILE A 323 -4.06 13.73 23.54
N ASN A 324 -3.57 14.88 23.10
CA ASN A 324 -2.45 15.56 23.73
C ASN A 324 -2.77 15.98 25.17
N GLY A 325 -1.82 15.74 26.10
CA GLY A 325 -1.95 16.11 27.52
C GLY A 325 -2.93 15.25 28.33
N LEU A 326 -3.48 14.17 27.77
CA LEU A 326 -4.34 13.23 28.50
C LEU A 326 -3.55 12.08 29.11
N ASN A 327 -4.10 11.51 30.20
CA ASN A 327 -3.47 10.37 30.88
C ASN A 327 -3.56 9.11 30.02
N LYS A 328 -2.42 8.42 29.85
CA LYS A 328 -2.29 7.18 29.07
C LYS A 328 -2.65 5.92 29.89
N LYS A 329 -3.06 6.07 31.15
CA LYS A 329 -3.46 4.97 32.02
C LYS A 329 -4.79 5.31 32.68
N VAL A 330 -5.77 4.45 32.46
CA VAL A 330 -7.09 4.50 33.12
C VAL A 330 -7.39 3.10 33.62
N ASP A 331 -7.65 2.97 34.91
CA ASP A 331 -7.87 1.67 35.56
C ASP A 331 -9.34 1.20 35.41
N ASP A 332 -10.22 2.02 34.86
CA ASP A 332 -11.66 1.73 34.74
C ASP A 332 -12.06 1.46 33.28
N SER A 333 -12.12 0.17 32.93
CA SER A 333 -12.54 -0.30 31.60
C SER A 333 -14.00 0.01 31.27
N THR A 334 -14.84 0.37 32.26
CA THR A 334 -16.26 0.70 32.04
C THR A 334 -16.44 2.06 31.37
N LEU A 335 -15.37 2.86 31.28
CA LEU A 335 -15.36 4.17 30.61
C LEU A 335 -15.13 4.07 29.10
N ILE A 336 -14.76 2.89 28.58
CA ILE A 336 -14.58 2.65 27.15
C ILE A 336 -15.98 2.52 26.50
N ASP A 337 -16.18 3.25 25.41
CA ASP A 337 -17.43 3.16 24.65
C ASP A 337 -17.35 2.08 23.59
N THR A 338 -17.94 0.91 23.87
CA THR A 338 -17.93 -0.25 22.96
C THR A 338 -18.62 0.05 21.63
N ASN A 339 -19.55 0.99 21.57
CA ASN A 339 -20.27 1.36 20.34
C ASN A 339 -19.30 1.94 19.28
N PHE A 340 -18.27 2.73 19.67
CA PHE A 340 -17.27 3.21 18.73
C PHE A 340 -16.47 2.06 18.10
N GLU A 341 -16.03 1.11 18.90
CA GLU A 341 -15.28 -0.05 18.41
C GLU A 341 -16.14 -0.92 17.48
N GLU A 342 -17.38 -1.18 17.85
CA GLU A 342 -18.32 -1.95 17.03
C GLU A 342 -18.56 -1.29 15.66
N ARG A 343 -18.78 0.03 15.64
CA ARG A 343 -18.97 0.81 14.41
C ARG A 343 -17.70 0.85 13.56
N PHE A 344 -16.54 1.01 14.18
CA PHE A 344 -15.24 0.98 13.51
C PHE A 344 -15.00 -0.39 12.83
N ASN A 345 -15.22 -1.47 13.58
CA ASN A 345 -15.08 -2.83 13.03
C ASN A 345 -16.13 -3.09 11.93
N SER A 346 -17.36 -2.58 12.09
CA SER A 346 -18.40 -2.68 11.05
C SER A 346 -18.00 -1.96 9.76
N ALA A 347 -17.35 -0.78 9.86
CA ALA A 347 -16.86 -0.06 8.70
C ALA A 347 -15.78 -0.86 7.96
N LEU A 348 -14.82 -1.45 8.67
CA LEU A 348 -13.78 -2.27 8.05
C LEU A 348 -14.31 -3.62 7.53
N ASN A 349 -15.35 -4.17 8.17
CA ASN A 349 -16.05 -5.36 7.68
C ASN A 349 -16.87 -5.09 6.41
N ASP A 350 -17.12 -3.83 6.07
CA ASP A 350 -17.79 -3.42 4.84
C ASP A 350 -16.79 -3.02 3.76
N ASP A 351 -16.07 -4.03 3.24
CA ASP A 351 -15.12 -3.85 2.13
C ASP A 351 -13.95 -2.90 2.50
N PHE A 352 -13.46 -3.04 3.74
CA PHE A 352 -12.34 -2.24 4.26
C PHE A 352 -12.55 -0.73 4.10
N ASN A 353 -13.72 -0.23 4.47
CA ASN A 353 -14.12 1.18 4.33
C ASN A 353 -13.37 2.07 5.31
N THR A 354 -12.10 2.37 4.98
CA THR A 354 -11.23 3.23 5.79
C THR A 354 -11.75 4.66 5.95
N PRO A 355 -12.42 5.31 4.95
CA PRO A 355 -13.03 6.62 5.16
C PRO A 355 -14.07 6.64 6.28
N MET A 356 -14.92 5.61 6.35
CA MET A 356 -15.91 5.49 7.42
C MET A 356 -15.23 5.21 8.78
N ALA A 357 -14.21 4.35 8.82
CA ALA A 357 -13.42 4.10 10.03
C ALA A 357 -12.75 5.38 10.54
N LEU A 358 -12.15 6.19 9.66
CA LEU A 358 -11.58 7.49 10.00
C LEU A 358 -12.64 8.47 10.56
N SER A 359 -13.86 8.48 10.00
CA SER A 359 -14.93 9.35 10.51
C SER A 359 -15.26 9.04 11.97
N ILE A 360 -15.22 7.77 12.36
CA ILE A 360 -15.47 7.34 13.75
C ILE A 360 -14.34 7.84 14.67
N LEU A 361 -13.08 7.82 14.23
CA LEU A 361 -11.98 8.41 15.00
C LEU A 361 -12.20 9.89 15.28
N PHE A 362 -12.76 10.65 14.34
CA PHE A 362 -13.11 12.07 14.56
C PHE A 362 -14.30 12.24 15.51
N GLU A 363 -15.26 11.32 15.53
CA GLU A 363 -16.33 11.35 16.52
C GLU A 363 -15.78 11.13 17.93
N ILE A 364 -14.86 10.17 18.11
CA ILE A 364 -14.16 9.94 19.38
C ILE A 364 -13.38 11.18 19.78
N ALA A 365 -12.60 11.77 18.86
CA ALA A 365 -11.84 13.00 19.13
C ALA A 365 -12.75 14.17 19.56
N LYS A 366 -13.91 14.32 18.94
CA LYS A 366 -14.92 15.29 19.36
C LYS A 366 -15.42 15.01 20.78
N GLN A 367 -15.73 13.75 21.10
CA GLN A 367 -16.20 13.37 22.43
C GLN A 367 -15.11 13.58 23.49
N ILE A 368 -13.84 13.30 23.20
CA ILE A 368 -12.70 13.60 24.07
C ILE A 368 -12.69 15.08 24.43
N ASN A 369 -12.82 15.97 23.46
CA ASN A 369 -12.80 17.42 23.69
C ASN A 369 -13.96 17.89 24.58
N ILE A 370 -15.14 17.28 24.48
CA ILE A 370 -16.29 17.54 25.35
C ILE A 370 -16.00 17.07 26.78
N GLU A 371 -15.46 15.86 26.93
CA GLU A 371 -15.24 15.22 28.24
C GLU A 371 -14.00 15.77 28.97
N ARG A 372 -13.07 16.46 28.31
CA ARG A 372 -11.89 17.04 28.94
C ARG A 372 -12.23 17.87 30.17
N THR A 373 -13.30 18.64 30.09
CA THR A 373 -13.75 19.54 31.19
C THR A 373 -14.77 18.83 32.07
N ASN A 374 -15.66 18.02 31.49
CA ASN A 374 -16.78 17.42 32.20
C ASN A 374 -16.40 16.17 32.98
N ASN A 375 -15.60 15.29 32.37
CA ASN A 375 -15.14 14.03 32.96
C ASN A 375 -13.73 13.67 32.45
N PRO A 376 -12.65 14.17 33.05
CA PRO A 376 -11.29 13.94 32.62
C PRO A 376 -10.88 12.46 32.54
N ASN A 377 -11.44 11.60 33.40
CA ASN A 377 -11.16 10.16 33.37
C ASN A 377 -11.77 9.51 32.11
N LYS A 378 -13.00 9.90 31.75
CA LYS A 378 -13.65 9.44 30.52
C LYS A 378 -12.91 9.97 29.29
N ALA A 379 -12.46 11.24 29.29
CA ALA A 379 -11.63 11.78 28.21
C ALA A 379 -10.34 10.97 28.03
N SER A 380 -9.69 10.58 29.13
CA SER A 380 -8.48 9.73 29.10
C SER A 380 -8.79 8.32 28.56
N ALA A 381 -9.89 7.69 28.98
CA ALA A 381 -10.29 6.39 28.44
C ALA A 381 -10.56 6.44 26.93
N LEU A 382 -11.31 7.45 26.47
CA LEU A 382 -11.58 7.67 25.05
C LEU A 382 -10.29 7.96 24.25
N SER A 383 -9.29 8.63 24.87
CA SER A 383 -8.01 8.88 24.20
C SER A 383 -7.21 7.60 23.98
N ILE A 384 -7.24 6.67 24.92
CA ILE A 384 -6.64 5.35 24.78
C ILE A 384 -7.33 4.59 23.63
N GLN A 385 -8.66 4.57 23.62
CA GLN A 385 -9.45 3.93 22.57
C GLN A 385 -9.15 4.57 21.18
N LEU A 386 -9.04 5.88 21.10
CA LEU A 386 -8.71 6.58 19.86
C LEU A 386 -7.33 6.15 19.33
N VAL A 387 -6.32 6.03 20.21
CA VAL A 387 -4.98 5.56 19.84
C VAL A 387 -5.01 4.10 19.39
N GLU A 388 -5.70 3.21 20.11
CA GLU A 388 -5.82 1.80 19.74
C GLU A 388 -6.46 1.61 18.36
N LEU A 389 -7.57 2.30 18.08
CA LEU A 389 -8.23 2.23 16.78
C LEU A 389 -7.41 2.94 15.68
N GLY A 390 -6.68 4.00 16.02
CA GLY A 390 -5.76 4.66 15.11
C GLY A 390 -4.60 3.75 14.71
N ASN A 391 -3.95 3.11 15.69
CA ASN A 391 -2.84 2.16 15.46
C ASN A 391 -3.30 0.95 14.61
N TYR A 392 -4.57 0.59 14.72
CA TYR A 392 -5.15 -0.42 13.84
C TYR A 392 -5.05 -0.03 12.35
N LEU A 393 -5.22 1.25 12.03
CA LEU A 393 -5.01 1.80 10.70
C LEU A 393 -3.53 2.18 10.44
N GLY A 394 -2.64 2.00 11.42
CA GLY A 394 -1.23 2.42 11.39
C GLY A 394 -1.04 3.93 11.45
N ILE A 395 -1.93 4.64 12.15
CA ILE A 395 -1.82 6.05 12.49
C ILE A 395 -1.89 6.25 14.01
N LEU A 396 -1.51 7.43 14.49
CA LEU A 396 -1.38 7.75 15.93
C LEU A 396 -0.30 6.90 16.64
N GLU A 397 0.75 6.56 15.91
CA GLU A 397 1.87 5.73 16.39
C GLU A 397 2.89 6.54 17.22
N TYR A 398 2.87 7.87 17.11
CA TYR A 398 3.82 8.75 17.81
C TYR A 398 3.25 9.28 19.13
N ASP A 399 4.16 9.75 19.98
CA ASP A 399 3.76 10.57 21.12
C ASP A 399 3.16 11.91 20.63
N ALA A 400 1.99 12.27 21.16
CA ALA A 400 1.24 13.41 20.65
C ALA A 400 2.00 14.74 20.79
N ASP A 401 2.66 14.97 21.92
CA ASP A 401 3.43 16.20 22.14
C ASP A 401 4.62 16.28 21.16
N LYS A 402 5.32 15.16 20.98
CA LYS A 402 6.44 15.09 20.02
C LYS A 402 5.96 15.29 18.57
N TYR A 403 4.84 14.64 18.18
CA TYR A 403 4.29 14.79 16.83
C TYR A 403 3.90 16.23 16.52
N LEU A 404 3.20 16.88 17.45
CA LEU A 404 2.73 18.26 17.29
C LEU A 404 3.87 19.29 17.28
N LYS A 405 5.04 18.93 17.77
CA LYS A 405 6.25 19.77 17.79
C LYS A 405 7.20 19.53 16.62
N GLN A 406 6.97 18.54 15.77
CA GLN A 406 7.84 18.25 14.61
C GLN A 406 7.76 19.33 13.51
N GLY A 407 8.84 19.54 12.77
CA GLY A 407 8.83 20.26 11.48
C GLY A 407 9.12 21.77 11.53
N SER A 408 9.83 22.38 12.53
CA SER A 408 10.22 23.78 12.48
C SER A 408 11.72 23.98 12.24
N GLU A 409 12.02 25.13 11.63
CA GLU A 409 13.40 25.64 11.51
C GLU A 409 13.99 26.04 12.87
N LEU A 410 13.14 26.30 13.90
CA LEU A 410 13.59 26.61 15.24
C LEU A 410 13.71 25.35 16.10
N SER A 411 14.79 25.24 16.85
CA SER A 411 14.96 24.21 17.86
C SER A 411 13.99 24.40 19.04
N GLU A 412 13.65 23.33 19.76
CA GLU A 412 12.85 23.43 21.00
C GLU A 412 13.50 24.36 22.02
N SER A 413 14.83 24.41 22.08
CA SER A 413 15.59 25.33 22.94
C SER A 413 15.36 26.78 22.57
N ASP A 414 15.35 27.11 21.27
CA ASP A 414 15.13 28.50 20.82
C ASP A 414 13.69 28.95 21.07
N ILE A 415 12.72 28.03 20.85
CA ILE A 415 11.31 28.29 21.14
C ILE A 415 11.13 28.52 22.65
N SER A 416 11.69 27.66 23.51
CA SER A 416 11.62 27.78 24.96
C SER A 416 12.26 29.09 25.44
N LYS A 417 13.37 29.53 24.85
CA LYS A 417 14.01 30.78 25.12
C LYS A 417 13.11 31.99 24.78
N LYS A 418 12.45 31.94 23.60
CA LYS A 418 11.49 33.00 23.20
C LYS A 418 10.26 33.05 24.12
N ILE A 419 9.76 31.89 24.57
CA ILE A 419 8.67 31.80 25.53
C ILE A 419 9.08 32.44 26.86
N GLY A 420 10.29 32.15 27.39
CA GLY A 420 10.83 32.79 28.57
C GLY A 420 10.92 34.31 28.45
N GLN A 421 11.43 34.81 27.31
CA GLN A 421 11.46 36.27 27.04
C GLN A 421 10.06 36.87 27.01
N ARG A 422 9.06 36.17 26.47
CA ARG A 422 7.66 36.63 26.49
C ARG A 422 7.10 36.67 27.91
N GLU A 423 7.40 35.69 28.72
CA GLU A 423 6.97 35.66 30.14
C GLU A 423 7.60 36.80 30.97
N GLU A 424 8.88 37.08 30.75
CA GLU A 424 9.57 38.22 31.35
C GLU A 424 8.93 39.54 30.91
N ALA A 425 8.63 39.73 29.64
CA ALA A 425 7.92 40.91 29.12
C ALA A 425 6.54 41.08 29.77
N ARG A 426 5.77 39.97 29.91
CA ARG A 426 4.47 40.01 30.62
C ARG A 426 4.61 40.39 32.09
N SER A 427 5.62 39.84 32.76
CA SER A 427 5.87 40.13 34.17
C SER A 427 6.27 41.60 34.40
N SER A 428 7.01 42.19 33.47
CA SER A 428 7.37 43.62 33.46
C SER A 428 6.29 44.54 32.90
N LYS A 429 5.12 44.00 32.53
CA LYS A 429 4.00 44.69 31.90
C LYS A 429 4.30 45.32 30.53
N ASP A 430 5.34 44.83 29.86
CA ASP A 430 5.62 45.16 28.46
C ASP A 430 4.82 44.26 27.53
N PHE A 431 3.54 44.59 27.39
CA PHE A 431 2.61 43.79 26.56
C PHE A 431 2.92 43.91 25.07
N ALA A 432 3.52 45.05 24.63
CA ALA A 432 3.91 45.21 23.23
C ALA A 432 4.99 44.20 22.81
N MET A 433 6.03 44.05 23.65
CA MET A 433 7.08 43.04 23.42
C MET A 433 6.54 41.62 23.51
N SER A 434 5.63 41.34 24.46
CA SER A 434 4.99 40.01 24.58
C SER A 434 4.19 39.63 23.35
N ASP A 435 3.43 40.59 22.79
CA ASP A 435 2.64 40.36 21.57
C ASP A 435 3.54 40.21 20.34
N GLN A 436 4.59 41.02 20.24
CA GLN A 436 5.59 40.89 19.17
C GLN A 436 6.22 39.50 19.15
N ILE A 437 6.66 38.97 20.30
CA ILE A 437 7.25 37.61 20.38
C ILE A 437 6.23 36.57 19.99
N ARG A 438 4.97 36.70 20.39
CA ARG A 438 3.91 35.78 19.99
C ARG A 438 3.71 35.78 18.46
N ASP A 439 3.66 36.96 17.87
CA ASP A 439 3.45 37.12 16.42
C ASP A 439 4.66 36.64 15.63
N GLU A 440 5.89 36.89 16.10
CA GLU A 440 7.11 36.32 15.49
C GLU A 440 7.07 34.77 15.50
N LEU A 441 6.71 34.16 16.63
CA LEU A 441 6.57 32.71 16.73
C LEU A 441 5.44 32.17 15.82
N PHE A 442 4.33 32.93 15.75
CA PHE A 442 3.21 32.56 14.87
C PHE A 442 3.57 32.59 13.38
N GLU A 443 4.35 33.60 12.93
CA GLU A 443 4.88 33.67 11.56
C GLU A 443 5.85 32.50 11.26
N LEU A 444 6.58 32.02 12.28
CA LEU A 444 7.44 30.84 12.21
C LEU A 444 6.67 29.51 12.39
N GLY A 445 5.33 29.57 12.34
CA GLY A 445 4.46 28.38 12.43
C GLY A 445 4.30 27.83 13.85
N ILE A 446 4.60 28.61 14.91
CA ILE A 446 4.45 28.21 16.32
C ILE A 446 3.22 28.90 16.93
N ILE A 447 2.33 28.09 17.50
CA ILE A 447 1.14 28.58 18.24
C ILE A 447 1.41 28.38 19.72
N LEU A 448 1.28 29.47 20.51
CA LEU A 448 1.38 29.44 21.95
C LEU A 448 0.01 29.23 22.59
N GLU A 449 -0.04 28.39 23.62
CA GLU A 449 -1.24 28.11 24.42
C GLU A 449 -0.95 28.40 25.88
N ASP A 450 -1.57 29.48 26.40
CA ASP A 450 -1.40 29.91 27.79
C ASP A 450 -2.35 29.13 28.70
N SER A 451 -1.83 28.62 29.82
CA SER A 451 -2.58 27.92 30.86
C SER A 451 -2.17 28.38 32.24
N VAL A 452 -2.90 27.95 33.28
CA VAL A 452 -2.53 28.22 34.69
C VAL A 452 -1.19 27.57 35.09
N ASN A 453 -0.71 26.60 34.34
CA ASN A 453 0.54 25.90 34.58
C ASN A 453 1.70 26.41 33.72
N GLY A 454 1.50 27.50 32.95
CA GLY A 454 2.49 28.11 32.07
C GLY A 454 2.06 28.14 30.61
N THR A 455 2.97 28.58 29.75
CA THR A 455 2.79 28.64 28.30
C THR A 455 3.32 27.34 27.64
N THR A 456 2.46 26.64 26.97
CA THR A 456 2.83 25.51 26.08
C THR A 456 2.81 25.98 24.63
N TRP A 457 3.36 25.15 23.74
CA TRP A 457 3.38 25.49 22.32
C TRP A 457 3.17 24.27 21.44
N ARG A 458 2.61 24.50 20.30
CA ARG A 458 2.52 23.54 19.20
C ARG A 458 2.75 24.23 17.87
N ARG A 459 2.85 23.44 16.82
CA ARG A 459 2.99 23.97 15.45
C ARG A 459 1.66 24.12 14.75
N LYS A 460 1.62 25.07 13.79
CA LYS A 460 0.47 25.31 12.94
C LYS A 460 0.05 24.07 12.18
#